data_4e68325f22632859a504aef1f7c94032
#
_entry.id   4e68325f22632859a504aef1f7c94032
#
_cell.length_a   1.000
_cell.length_b   1.000
_cell.length_c   1.000
_cell.angle_alpha   90.00
_cell.angle_beta   90.00
_cell.angle_gamma   90.00
#
_symmetry.space_group_name_H-M   'P 1'
#
loop_
_entity.id
_entity.type
_entity.pdbx_description
1 polymer ?
#
loop_
_entity_poly.entity_id
_entity_poly.type
_entity_poly.pdbx_seq_one_letter_code
_entity_poly.pdbx_strand_id
1 'polypeptide(L)'
;PPFSLKGWGKETADNDPYGRFPYGTPPKDAGDLAFVQHMISSVNAEGMMGVVMPHGVLFRGSSEKEIRKGILEDDLLEAVIGLPTNLFYGTGIPACLLIINKQKPADRKGKVIFINSELEFEDGKNQNKLRQEDIDKISATYENYEELRRYSRVVELDEIKENDYNLNIRRYADTSPPPEPYDVKAILHGGIPVSETETDYVQETLDGFDVSVVFEGNGEGYYKFKSAIGSKEEIREHLGTDD
;
A
#
# COMPACT_ATOMS: atom_id res chain seq x y z
N PRO A 1 -15.04 -9.16 -11.82
CA PRO A 1 -15.41 -8.79 -13.19
C PRO A 1 -14.18 -8.76 -14.11
N PRO A 2 -14.36 -8.77 -15.44
CA PRO A 2 -13.24 -8.64 -16.37
C PRO A 2 -12.59 -7.27 -16.25
N PHE A 3 -11.25 -7.22 -16.17
CA PHE A 3 -10.51 -5.97 -16.04
C PHE A 3 -10.48 -5.19 -17.35
N SER A 4 -10.75 -3.89 -17.27
CA SER A 4 -10.68 -2.93 -18.38
C SER A 4 -11.44 -3.39 -19.62
N LEU A 5 -12.64 -3.94 -19.43
CA LEU A 5 -13.48 -4.45 -20.53
C LEU A 5 -13.85 -3.30 -21.48
N LYS A 6 -13.50 -3.46 -22.73
CA LYS A 6 -13.89 -2.55 -23.84
C LYS A 6 -15.26 -2.93 -24.39
N GLY A 7 -16.01 -1.95 -24.86
CA GLY A 7 -17.31 -2.20 -25.48
C GLY A 7 -18.33 -2.85 -24.53
N TRP A 8 -18.28 -2.50 -23.26
CA TRP A 8 -19.09 -3.06 -22.17
C TRP A 8 -20.59 -2.66 -22.20
N GLY A 9 -21.02 -1.95 -23.23
CA GLY A 9 -22.43 -1.56 -23.40
C GLY A 9 -22.75 -0.17 -22.83
N LYS A 10 -21.80 0.77 -22.89
CA LYS A 10 -21.93 2.14 -22.39
C LYS A 10 -23.20 2.83 -22.90
N GLU A 11 -23.51 2.70 -24.20
CA GLU A 11 -24.69 3.34 -24.84
C GLU A 11 -26.00 2.88 -24.21
N THR A 12 -26.08 1.61 -23.77
CA THR A 12 -27.24 1.10 -23.05
C THR A 12 -27.25 1.60 -21.61
N ALA A 13 -26.08 1.67 -20.97
CA ALA A 13 -25.93 2.15 -19.60
C ALA A 13 -26.25 3.64 -19.44
N ASP A 14 -25.97 4.46 -20.44
CA ASP A 14 -26.31 5.90 -20.46
C ASP A 14 -27.84 6.14 -20.40
N ASN A 15 -28.64 5.12 -20.78
CA ASN A 15 -30.11 5.14 -20.75
C ASN A 15 -30.67 4.07 -19.81
N ASP A 16 -29.95 3.75 -18.74
CA ASP A 16 -30.32 2.69 -17.81
C ASP A 16 -31.66 2.95 -17.08
N PRO A 17 -32.70 2.13 -17.28
CA PRO A 17 -34.01 2.35 -16.67
C PRO A 17 -34.06 2.01 -15.18
N TYR A 18 -33.01 1.39 -14.64
CA TYR A 18 -32.94 0.92 -13.26
C TYR A 18 -32.15 1.85 -12.33
N GLY A 19 -31.60 2.95 -12.87
CA GLY A 19 -30.83 3.90 -12.08
C GLY A 19 -29.55 3.34 -11.46
N ARG A 20 -28.90 2.37 -12.12
CA ARG A 20 -27.69 1.70 -11.59
C ARG A 20 -26.44 2.54 -11.65
N PHE A 21 -26.46 3.66 -12.39
CA PHE A 21 -25.30 4.51 -12.65
C PHE A 21 -25.52 5.94 -12.13
N PRO A 22 -25.80 6.13 -10.83
CA PRO A 22 -26.13 7.44 -10.27
C PRO A 22 -24.99 8.45 -10.37
N TYR A 23 -23.74 7.96 -10.44
CA TYR A 23 -22.52 8.80 -10.53
C TYR A 23 -22.02 8.96 -11.97
N GLY A 24 -22.83 8.54 -12.97
CA GLY A 24 -22.46 8.55 -14.39
C GLY A 24 -21.83 7.26 -14.86
N THR A 25 -21.51 7.20 -16.16
CA THR A 25 -20.97 6.00 -16.81
C THR A 25 -19.48 6.14 -17.08
N PRO A 26 -18.68 5.08 -16.85
CA PRO A 26 -17.26 5.11 -17.16
C PRO A 26 -17.00 5.14 -18.67
N PRO A 27 -15.74 5.34 -19.11
CA PRO A 27 -15.39 5.38 -20.53
C PRO A 27 -15.73 4.07 -21.24
N LYS A 28 -15.96 4.13 -22.58
CA LYS A 28 -16.25 2.96 -23.41
C LYS A 28 -15.17 1.90 -23.36
N ASP A 29 -13.95 2.30 -23.11
CA ASP A 29 -12.76 1.43 -23.12
C ASP A 29 -12.37 0.87 -21.75
N ALA A 30 -13.10 1.23 -20.69
CA ALA A 30 -12.83 0.82 -19.32
C ALA A 30 -14.14 0.68 -18.52
N GLY A 31 -14.76 -0.49 -18.57
CA GLY A 31 -16.05 -0.79 -17.90
C GLY A 31 -15.95 -1.07 -16.40
N ASP A 32 -14.75 -0.98 -15.81
CA ASP A 32 -14.50 -1.40 -14.43
C ASP A 32 -15.50 -0.81 -13.42
N LEU A 33 -15.65 0.50 -13.40
CA LEU A 33 -16.56 1.19 -12.47
C LEU A 33 -18.06 1.05 -12.83
N ALA A 34 -18.40 0.56 -14.03
CA ALA A 34 -19.77 0.18 -14.32
C ALA A 34 -20.19 -1.08 -13.53
N PHE A 35 -19.30 -2.06 -13.47
CA PHE A 35 -19.52 -3.26 -12.64
C PHE A 35 -19.64 -2.89 -11.15
N VAL A 36 -18.79 -2.01 -10.65
CA VAL A 36 -18.85 -1.55 -9.26
C VAL A 36 -20.22 -0.91 -8.96
N GLN A 37 -20.68 0.04 -9.79
CA GLN A 37 -21.96 0.70 -9.60
C GLN A 37 -23.14 -0.28 -9.71
N HIS A 38 -23.10 -1.21 -10.68
CA HIS A 38 -24.10 -2.26 -10.79
C HIS A 38 -24.18 -3.13 -9.53
N MET A 39 -23.04 -3.53 -8.97
CA MET A 39 -22.97 -4.28 -7.72
C MET A 39 -23.52 -3.46 -6.54
N ILE A 40 -23.13 -2.18 -6.42
CA ILE A 40 -23.65 -1.26 -5.39
C ILE A 40 -25.18 -1.19 -5.45
N SER A 41 -25.75 -1.05 -6.65
CA SER A 41 -27.20 -0.98 -6.83
C SER A 41 -27.93 -2.29 -6.49
N SER A 42 -27.22 -3.42 -6.56
CA SER A 42 -27.77 -4.76 -6.28
C SER A 42 -27.72 -5.14 -4.79
N VAL A 43 -26.90 -4.43 -4.00
CA VAL A 43 -26.77 -4.65 -2.56
C VAL A 43 -27.86 -3.87 -1.82
N ASN A 44 -28.52 -4.50 -0.83
CA ASN A 44 -29.53 -3.84 0.01
C ASN A 44 -28.93 -2.72 0.89
N ALA A 45 -29.79 -2.00 1.62
CA ALA A 45 -29.38 -0.83 2.40
C ALA A 45 -28.41 -1.14 3.54
N GLU A 46 -28.36 -2.38 4.02
CA GLU A 46 -27.49 -2.84 5.12
C GLU A 46 -26.34 -3.71 4.62
N GLY A 47 -26.25 -3.87 3.30
CA GLY A 47 -25.34 -4.83 2.71
C GLY A 47 -23.93 -4.29 2.50
N MET A 48 -23.03 -5.24 2.39
CA MET A 48 -21.61 -5.01 2.11
C MET A 48 -21.18 -5.87 0.92
N MET A 49 -20.18 -5.42 0.17
CA MET A 49 -19.58 -6.20 -0.90
C MET A 49 -18.08 -5.97 -0.98
N GLY A 50 -17.37 -7.00 -1.44
CA GLY A 50 -15.96 -6.91 -1.85
C GLY A 50 -15.84 -7.15 -3.35
N VAL A 51 -15.03 -6.35 -4.03
CA VAL A 51 -14.80 -6.51 -5.47
C VAL A 51 -13.33 -6.30 -5.81
N VAL A 52 -12.78 -7.25 -6.58
CA VAL A 52 -11.40 -7.15 -7.08
C VAL A 52 -11.37 -6.32 -8.35
N MET A 53 -10.50 -5.30 -8.36
CA MET A 53 -10.36 -4.33 -9.45
C MET A 53 -8.89 -4.10 -9.82
N PRO A 54 -8.60 -3.69 -11.07
CA PRO A 54 -7.26 -3.23 -11.42
C PRO A 54 -6.97 -1.88 -10.76
N HIS A 55 -5.72 -1.62 -10.37
CA HIS A 55 -5.32 -0.37 -9.70
C HIS A 55 -5.75 0.90 -10.46
N GLY A 56 -5.93 0.83 -11.78
CA GLY A 56 -6.35 1.97 -12.60
C GLY A 56 -7.63 2.65 -12.10
N VAL A 57 -8.58 1.91 -11.53
CA VAL A 57 -9.83 2.48 -11.00
C VAL A 57 -9.60 3.46 -9.86
N LEU A 58 -8.45 3.35 -9.18
CA LEU A 58 -8.11 4.17 -8.02
C LEU A 58 -7.71 5.60 -8.38
N PHE A 59 -7.20 5.84 -9.61
CA PHE A 59 -6.60 7.14 -9.96
C PHE A 59 -6.88 7.67 -11.37
N ARG A 60 -7.50 6.87 -12.28
CA ARG A 60 -7.83 7.39 -13.60
C ARG A 60 -8.77 8.60 -13.48
N GLY A 61 -8.56 9.59 -14.36
CA GLY A 61 -9.31 10.84 -14.38
C GLY A 61 -10.66 10.77 -15.09
N SER A 62 -11.17 11.92 -15.55
CA SER A 62 -12.44 12.06 -16.27
C SER A 62 -13.63 11.45 -15.54
N SER A 63 -14.52 10.76 -16.26
CA SER A 63 -15.73 10.17 -15.70
C SER A 63 -15.46 9.14 -14.58
N GLU A 64 -14.33 8.42 -14.61
CA GLU A 64 -13.99 7.50 -13.53
C GLU A 64 -13.70 8.24 -12.21
N LYS A 65 -13.12 9.45 -12.27
CA LYS A 65 -12.95 10.31 -11.09
C LYS A 65 -14.30 10.74 -10.52
N GLU A 66 -15.24 11.17 -11.36
CA GLU A 66 -16.56 11.61 -10.88
C GLU A 66 -17.32 10.44 -10.23
N ILE A 67 -17.20 9.23 -10.76
CA ILE A 67 -17.79 8.02 -10.15
C ILE A 67 -17.16 7.74 -8.78
N ARG A 68 -15.82 7.78 -8.67
CA ARG A 68 -15.13 7.61 -7.37
C ARG A 68 -15.57 8.65 -6.35
N LYS A 69 -15.64 9.92 -6.80
CA LYS A 69 -16.11 11.04 -5.98
C LYS A 69 -17.50 10.75 -5.43
N GLY A 70 -18.46 10.39 -6.28
CA GLY A 70 -19.81 10.06 -5.83
C GLY A 70 -19.86 8.91 -4.81
N ILE A 71 -19.14 7.82 -5.05
CA ILE A 71 -19.04 6.67 -4.13
C ILE A 71 -18.47 7.09 -2.77
N LEU A 72 -17.48 8.00 -2.75
CA LEU A 72 -16.84 8.50 -1.55
C LEU A 72 -17.72 9.51 -0.80
N GLU A 73 -18.38 10.42 -1.52
CA GLU A 73 -19.27 11.44 -0.92
C GLU A 73 -20.53 10.82 -0.31
N ASP A 74 -21.01 9.71 -0.87
CA ASP A 74 -22.06 8.88 -0.27
C ASP A 74 -21.58 7.95 0.85
N ASP A 75 -20.30 8.09 1.23
CA ASP A 75 -19.64 7.33 2.30
C ASP A 75 -19.75 5.80 2.16
N LEU A 76 -19.71 5.29 0.94
CA LEU A 76 -19.89 3.86 0.64
C LEU A 76 -18.57 3.06 0.70
N LEU A 77 -17.44 3.68 0.33
CA LEU A 77 -16.15 2.99 0.32
C LEU A 77 -15.58 2.90 1.74
N GLU A 78 -15.41 1.68 2.26
CA GLU A 78 -14.86 1.44 3.59
C GLU A 78 -13.38 1.09 3.59
N ALA A 79 -12.93 0.30 2.59
CA ALA A 79 -11.53 -0.09 2.49
C ALA A 79 -11.03 -0.18 1.04
N VAL A 80 -9.73 0.10 0.87
CA VAL A 80 -8.95 -0.18 -0.34
C VAL A 80 -7.77 -1.04 0.06
N ILE A 81 -7.73 -2.28 -0.42
CA ILE A 81 -6.68 -3.24 -0.08
C ILE A 81 -5.87 -3.54 -1.33
N GLY A 82 -4.59 -3.17 -1.33
CA GLY A 82 -3.65 -3.49 -2.38
C GLY A 82 -3.22 -4.95 -2.30
N LEU A 83 -3.25 -5.63 -3.43
CA LEU A 83 -2.88 -7.03 -3.54
C LEU A 83 -1.56 -7.18 -4.32
N PRO A 84 -0.80 -8.26 -4.10
CA PRO A 84 0.41 -8.54 -4.85
C PRO A 84 0.19 -8.57 -6.37
N THR A 85 1.24 -8.26 -7.11
CA THR A 85 1.27 -8.49 -8.56
C THR A 85 1.22 -9.98 -8.86
N ASN A 86 0.87 -10.32 -10.09
CA ASN A 86 0.89 -11.72 -10.59
C ASN A 86 0.07 -12.71 -9.73
N LEU A 87 -1.02 -12.22 -9.09
CA LEU A 87 -1.89 -13.04 -8.24
C LEU A 87 -3.01 -13.73 -9.04
N PHE A 88 -3.43 -13.17 -10.18
CA PHE A 88 -4.54 -13.66 -10.98
C PHE A 88 -4.10 -14.25 -12.32
N TYR A 89 -4.78 -15.29 -12.78
CA TYR A 89 -4.52 -15.89 -14.08
C TYR A 89 -4.70 -14.90 -15.23
N GLY A 90 -3.79 -14.95 -16.19
CA GLY A 90 -3.87 -14.16 -17.41
C GLY A 90 -3.50 -12.68 -17.27
N THR A 91 -3.06 -12.24 -16.09
CA THR A 91 -2.60 -10.86 -15.88
C THR A 91 -1.52 -10.79 -14.81
N GLY A 92 -0.44 -10.04 -15.08
CA GLY A 92 0.60 -9.72 -14.10
C GLY A 92 0.42 -8.36 -13.43
N ILE A 93 -0.66 -7.62 -13.78
CA ILE A 93 -0.88 -6.29 -13.20
C ILE A 93 -1.33 -6.39 -11.74
N PRO A 94 -0.95 -5.41 -10.89
CA PRO A 94 -1.44 -5.36 -9.53
C PRO A 94 -2.95 -5.12 -9.52
N ALA A 95 -3.62 -5.77 -8.58
CA ALA A 95 -5.04 -5.59 -8.31
C ALA A 95 -5.27 -5.02 -6.91
N CYS A 96 -6.47 -4.50 -6.69
CA CYS A 96 -6.93 -4.10 -5.37
C CYS A 96 -8.29 -4.72 -5.08
N LEU A 97 -8.61 -4.86 -3.80
CA LEU A 97 -9.93 -5.20 -3.32
C LEU A 97 -10.57 -3.92 -2.78
N LEU A 98 -11.74 -3.57 -3.32
CA LEU A 98 -12.58 -2.50 -2.80
C LEU A 98 -13.66 -3.09 -1.90
N ILE A 99 -13.75 -2.61 -0.68
CA ILE A 99 -14.83 -2.97 0.24
C ILE A 99 -15.82 -1.82 0.28
N ILE A 100 -17.03 -2.10 -0.15
CA ILE A 100 -18.17 -1.18 -0.13
C ILE A 100 -19.09 -1.63 0.99
N ASN A 101 -19.45 -0.71 1.87
CA ASN A 101 -20.35 -0.97 2.99
C ASN A 101 -21.39 0.15 3.07
N LYS A 102 -22.66 -0.19 2.86
CA LYS A 102 -23.79 0.76 2.94
C LYS A 102 -24.16 1.14 4.37
N GLN A 103 -23.70 0.34 5.34
CA GLN A 103 -23.98 0.56 6.75
C GLN A 103 -22.69 0.53 7.57
N LYS A 104 -21.78 1.46 7.25
CA LYS A 104 -20.52 1.61 8.02
C LYS A 104 -20.79 1.83 9.50
N PRO A 105 -20.01 1.18 10.40
CA PRO A 105 -19.99 1.51 11.82
C PRO A 105 -19.74 3.01 12.05
N ALA A 106 -20.26 3.55 13.14
CA ALA A 106 -20.21 4.99 13.41
C ALA A 106 -18.76 5.55 13.49
N ASP A 107 -17.83 4.76 13.99
CA ASP A 107 -16.40 5.08 14.10
C ASP A 107 -15.63 5.04 12.77
N ARG A 108 -16.22 4.39 11.73
CA ARG A 108 -15.66 4.29 10.38
C ARG A 108 -16.30 5.25 9.38
N LYS A 109 -17.36 5.97 9.78
CA LYS A 109 -18.02 6.95 8.91
C LYS A 109 -17.08 8.09 8.53
N GLY A 110 -17.11 8.50 7.27
CA GLY A 110 -16.25 9.54 6.73
C GLY A 110 -14.78 9.14 6.58
N LYS A 111 -14.46 7.84 6.73
CA LYS A 111 -13.10 7.32 6.68
C LYS A 111 -12.98 6.16 5.70
N VAL A 112 -11.76 5.96 5.21
CA VAL A 112 -11.38 4.80 4.38
C VAL A 112 -10.07 4.24 4.92
N ILE A 113 -10.02 2.94 5.19
CA ILE A 113 -8.75 2.28 5.50
C ILE A 113 -8.07 1.85 4.20
N PHE A 114 -6.79 2.21 4.07
CA PHE A 114 -5.90 1.72 3.03
C PHE A 114 -4.99 0.67 3.63
N ILE A 115 -4.98 -0.53 3.03
CA ILE A 115 -4.10 -1.64 3.41
C ILE A 115 -3.24 -1.98 2.21
N ASN A 116 -1.92 -1.95 2.38
CA ASN A 116 -0.98 -2.26 1.31
C ASN A 116 -0.32 -3.61 1.57
N SER A 117 -0.88 -4.66 1.00
CA SER A 117 -0.34 -6.02 1.10
C SER A 117 0.46 -6.46 -0.14
N GLU A 118 0.95 -5.50 -0.93
CA GLU A 118 1.65 -5.81 -2.19
C GLU A 118 2.92 -6.64 -2.02
N LEU A 119 3.53 -6.63 -0.83
CA LEU A 119 4.74 -7.38 -0.49
C LEU A 119 4.46 -8.69 0.28
N GLU A 120 3.20 -8.95 0.62
CA GLU A 120 2.78 -10.08 1.43
C GLU A 120 2.34 -11.25 0.55
N PHE A 121 3.26 -12.11 0.13
CA PHE A 121 2.95 -13.26 -0.71
C PHE A 121 4.08 -14.29 -0.73
N GLU A 122 3.77 -15.49 -1.18
CA GLU A 122 4.73 -16.51 -1.57
C GLU A 122 4.95 -16.45 -3.09
N ASP A 123 6.23 -16.36 -3.49
CA ASP A 123 6.61 -16.40 -4.89
C ASP A 123 6.29 -17.77 -5.52
N GLY A 124 5.57 -17.75 -6.62
CA GLY A 124 5.25 -18.94 -7.40
C GLY A 124 5.86 -18.89 -8.79
N LYS A 125 6.22 -20.05 -9.34
CA LYS A 125 6.84 -20.16 -10.67
C LYS A 125 6.04 -19.47 -11.79
N ASN A 126 4.71 -19.53 -11.72
CA ASN A 126 3.81 -18.97 -12.74
C ASN A 126 2.90 -17.88 -12.16
N GLN A 127 2.71 -17.85 -10.85
CA GLN A 127 1.73 -17.02 -10.17
C GLN A 127 2.07 -16.94 -8.69
N ASN A 128 1.98 -15.74 -8.13
CA ASN A 128 2.12 -15.52 -6.70
C ASN A 128 0.90 -16.03 -5.94
N LYS A 129 1.06 -16.33 -4.67
CA LYS A 129 -0.01 -16.81 -3.80
C LYS A 129 -0.04 -16.04 -2.49
N LEU A 130 -1.23 -15.70 -2.03
CA LEU A 130 -1.42 -15.29 -0.65
C LEU A 130 -1.37 -16.54 0.24
N ARG A 131 -0.49 -16.53 1.23
CA ARG A 131 -0.45 -17.55 2.29
C ARG A 131 -1.57 -17.29 3.27
N GLN A 132 -1.87 -18.26 4.13
CA GLN A 132 -2.91 -18.07 5.15
C GLN A 132 -2.56 -16.91 6.09
N GLU A 133 -1.31 -16.79 6.48
CA GLU A 133 -0.81 -15.68 7.30
C GLU A 133 -1.02 -14.30 6.67
N ASP A 134 -0.85 -14.19 5.33
CA ASP A 134 -1.07 -12.94 4.59
C ASP A 134 -2.57 -12.58 4.62
N ILE A 135 -3.44 -13.57 4.41
CA ILE A 135 -4.90 -13.40 4.47
C ILE A 135 -5.34 -13.01 5.88
N ASP A 136 -4.82 -13.70 6.90
CA ASP A 136 -5.14 -13.43 8.30
C ASP A 136 -4.69 -12.03 8.71
N LYS A 137 -3.50 -11.58 8.27
CA LYS A 137 -3.00 -10.23 8.52
C LYS A 137 -3.89 -9.17 7.87
N ILE A 138 -4.27 -9.34 6.59
CA ILE A 138 -5.19 -8.44 5.90
C ILE A 138 -6.53 -8.38 6.63
N SER A 139 -7.10 -9.54 6.96
CA SER A 139 -8.40 -9.65 7.61
C SER A 139 -8.40 -9.00 8.99
N ALA A 140 -7.41 -9.33 9.83
CA ALA A 140 -7.28 -8.76 11.17
C ALA A 140 -7.11 -7.23 11.13
N THR A 141 -6.27 -6.72 10.21
CA THR A 141 -6.07 -5.27 10.04
C THR A 141 -7.36 -4.57 9.61
N TYR A 142 -8.14 -5.17 8.71
CA TYR A 142 -9.43 -4.63 8.27
C TYR A 142 -10.48 -4.69 9.40
N GLU A 143 -10.60 -5.82 10.10
CA GLU A 143 -11.58 -6.03 11.18
C GLU A 143 -11.33 -5.09 12.35
N ASN A 144 -10.07 -4.95 12.78
CA ASN A 144 -9.67 -4.03 13.84
C ASN A 144 -9.64 -2.57 13.40
N TYR A 145 -9.68 -2.31 12.09
CA TYR A 145 -9.55 -0.99 11.47
C TYR A 145 -8.28 -0.27 11.96
N GLU A 146 -7.16 -0.99 11.94
CA GLU A 146 -5.92 -0.66 12.62
C GLU A 146 -4.90 0.01 11.70
N GLU A 147 -4.23 1.05 12.19
CA GLU A 147 -3.09 1.65 11.51
C GLU A 147 -1.80 0.91 11.87
N LEU A 148 -1.15 0.34 10.87
CA LEU A 148 0.14 -0.33 11.00
C LEU A 148 1.18 0.38 10.13
N ARG A 149 2.31 0.74 10.75
CA ARG A 149 3.41 1.42 10.06
C ARG A 149 3.78 0.70 8.76
N ARG A 150 3.80 1.44 7.64
CA ARG A 150 4.18 0.93 6.30
C ARG A 150 3.29 -0.20 5.77
N TYR A 151 2.09 -0.34 6.31
CA TYR A 151 1.15 -1.38 5.90
C TYR A 151 -0.28 -0.89 5.78
N SER A 152 -0.79 -0.17 6.78
CA SER A 152 -2.16 0.35 6.73
C SER A 152 -2.28 1.74 7.33
N ARG A 153 -3.25 2.51 6.82
CA ARG A 153 -3.59 3.83 7.32
C ARG A 153 -5.08 4.09 7.18
N VAL A 154 -5.67 4.67 8.20
CA VAL A 154 -7.05 5.18 8.18
C VAL A 154 -7.01 6.64 7.72
N VAL A 155 -7.75 6.95 6.67
CA VAL A 155 -7.70 8.25 6.01
C VAL A 155 -9.08 8.90 6.05
N GLU A 156 -9.15 10.13 6.54
CA GLU A 156 -10.36 10.92 6.54
C GLU A 156 -10.76 11.32 5.11
N LEU A 157 -12.05 11.40 4.85
CA LEU A 157 -12.56 11.76 3.52
C LEU A 157 -12.06 13.13 3.06
N ASP A 158 -11.84 14.07 3.98
CA ASP A 158 -11.36 15.41 3.64
C ASP A 158 -9.92 15.37 3.08
N GLU A 159 -9.05 14.53 3.62
CA GLU A 159 -7.72 14.31 3.04
C GLU A 159 -7.82 13.68 1.63
N ILE A 160 -8.75 12.76 1.42
CA ILE A 160 -8.97 12.17 0.08
C ILE A 160 -9.47 13.22 -0.91
N LYS A 161 -10.33 14.15 -0.49
CA LYS A 161 -10.78 15.28 -1.30
C LYS A 161 -9.63 16.21 -1.66
N GLU A 162 -8.78 16.58 -0.71
CA GLU A 162 -7.58 17.39 -0.94
C GLU A 162 -6.63 16.72 -1.94
N ASN A 163 -6.57 15.40 -1.95
CA ASN A 163 -5.85 14.59 -2.93
C ASN A 163 -6.63 14.34 -4.23
N ASP A 164 -7.63 15.14 -4.54
CA ASP A 164 -8.40 15.08 -5.78
C ASP A 164 -9.10 13.73 -6.00
N TYR A 165 -9.60 13.12 -4.93
CA TYR A 165 -10.24 11.79 -4.93
C TYR A 165 -9.35 10.68 -5.52
N ASN A 166 -8.05 10.85 -5.44
CA ASN A 166 -7.07 9.86 -5.85
C ASN A 166 -6.89 8.83 -4.72
N LEU A 167 -7.16 7.58 -5.01
CA LEU A 167 -7.11 6.46 -4.07
C LEU A 167 -5.85 5.60 -4.25
N ASN A 168 -4.78 6.13 -4.87
CA ASN A 168 -3.53 5.38 -5.00
C ASN A 168 -3.03 4.96 -3.62
N ILE A 169 -2.93 3.66 -3.39
CA ILE A 169 -2.65 3.05 -2.09
C ILE A 169 -1.33 3.55 -1.51
N ARG A 170 -0.27 3.62 -2.33
CA ARG A 170 1.05 4.09 -1.88
C ARG A 170 1.08 5.56 -1.44
N ARG A 171 0.08 6.35 -1.81
CA ARG A 171 -0.06 7.72 -1.31
C ARG A 171 -0.39 7.75 0.18
N TYR A 172 -1.10 6.75 0.67
CA TYR A 172 -1.61 6.68 2.03
C TYR A 172 -0.88 5.63 2.88
N ALA A 173 -0.63 4.46 2.32
CA ALA A 173 0.08 3.35 2.95
C ALA A 173 1.32 2.99 2.11
N ASP A 174 2.39 3.77 2.29
CA ASP A 174 3.66 3.56 1.57
C ASP A 174 4.49 2.49 2.27
N THR A 175 4.81 1.43 1.52
CA THR A 175 5.66 0.32 1.96
C THR A 175 7.15 0.59 1.76
N SER A 176 7.50 1.70 1.09
CA SER A 176 8.89 2.05 0.82
C SER A 176 9.69 2.18 2.12
N PRO A 177 10.94 1.71 2.16
CA PRO A 177 11.82 2.02 3.27
C PRO A 177 11.94 3.55 3.42
N PRO A 178 12.09 4.06 4.64
CA PRO A 178 12.35 5.48 4.82
C PRO A 178 13.56 5.86 3.95
N PRO A 179 13.54 7.05 3.33
CA PRO A 179 14.69 7.51 2.57
C PRO A 179 15.93 7.47 3.48
N GLU A 180 16.98 6.84 2.99
CA GLU A 180 18.26 6.86 3.71
C GLU A 180 18.68 8.32 3.91
N PRO A 181 19.02 8.73 5.12
CA PRO A 181 19.53 10.07 5.35
C PRO A 181 20.90 10.19 4.65
N TYR A 182 20.95 10.86 3.50
CA TYR A 182 22.22 11.12 2.82
C TYR A 182 23.02 12.15 3.60
N ASP A 183 24.05 11.70 4.32
CA ASP A 183 25.03 12.60 4.91
C ASP A 183 26.07 12.98 3.86
N VAL A 184 25.88 14.17 3.27
CA VAL A 184 26.76 14.70 2.23
C VAL A 184 28.20 14.85 2.73
N LYS A 185 28.42 15.14 4.03
CA LYS A 185 29.75 15.25 4.62
C LYS A 185 30.43 13.89 4.69
N ALA A 186 29.71 12.85 5.11
CA ALA A 186 30.21 11.47 5.10
C ALA A 186 30.57 10.99 3.69
N ILE A 187 29.72 11.31 2.69
CA ILE A 187 29.96 10.95 1.29
C ILE A 187 31.23 11.63 0.74
N LEU A 188 31.45 12.92 1.04
CA LEU A 188 32.55 13.69 0.50
C LEU A 188 33.86 13.48 1.25
N HIS A 189 33.83 13.27 2.55
CA HIS A 189 35.02 13.25 3.42
C HIS A 189 35.24 11.89 4.10
N GLY A 190 34.37 10.96 3.91
CA GLY A 190 34.36 9.66 4.61
C GLY A 190 33.86 9.76 6.06
N GLY A 191 33.74 8.62 6.70
CA GLY A 191 33.18 8.48 8.03
C GLY A 191 31.76 7.89 7.98
N ILE A 192 31.34 7.33 9.09
CA ILE A 192 30.00 6.74 9.29
C ILE A 192 29.29 7.63 10.31
N PRO A 193 28.16 8.28 9.97
CA PRO A 193 27.42 9.07 10.94
C PRO A 193 26.98 8.21 12.13
N VAL A 194 27.12 8.71 13.34
CA VAL A 194 26.66 8.00 14.55
C VAL A 194 25.15 7.71 14.45
N SER A 195 24.38 8.63 13.86
CA SER A 195 22.95 8.45 13.64
C SER A 195 22.58 7.25 12.76
N GLU A 196 23.45 6.78 11.87
CA GLU A 196 23.21 5.57 11.08
C GLU A 196 23.27 4.30 11.93
N THR A 197 24.16 4.29 12.93
CA THR A 197 24.31 3.15 13.84
C THR A 197 23.17 3.09 14.88
N GLU A 198 22.45 4.19 15.09
CA GLU A 198 21.32 4.31 16.03
C GLU A 198 19.96 4.06 15.37
N THR A 199 19.91 3.77 14.06
CA THR A 199 18.64 3.47 13.38
C THR A 199 18.04 2.17 13.88
N ASP A 200 16.70 2.12 13.99
CA ASP A 200 15.95 0.94 14.44
C ASP A 200 16.38 -0.32 13.67
N TYR A 201 16.55 -0.21 12.34
CA TYR A 201 16.99 -1.31 11.49
C TYR A 201 18.36 -1.87 11.88
N VAL A 202 19.34 -1.00 12.14
CA VAL A 202 20.69 -1.41 12.54
C VAL A 202 20.66 -2.01 13.94
N GLN A 203 19.93 -1.41 14.88
CA GLN A 203 19.80 -1.90 16.24
C GLN A 203 19.10 -3.28 16.29
N GLU A 204 18.04 -3.49 15.52
CA GLU A 204 17.36 -4.78 15.41
C GLU A 204 18.22 -5.86 14.74
N THR A 205 19.05 -5.49 13.74
CA THR A 205 19.91 -6.42 13.01
C THR A 205 21.17 -6.78 13.83
N LEU A 206 21.65 -5.83 14.63
CA LEU A 206 22.86 -5.95 15.44
C LEU A 206 22.54 -6.14 16.92
N ASP A 207 21.46 -6.86 17.26
CA ASP A 207 21.00 -7.08 18.63
C ASP A 207 22.18 -7.46 19.57
N GLY A 208 22.51 -6.56 20.49
CA GLY A 208 23.63 -6.71 21.42
C GLY A 208 25.03 -6.46 20.83
N PHE A 209 25.17 -6.05 19.57
CA PHE A 209 26.46 -5.74 18.99
C PHE A 209 27.01 -4.39 19.47
N ASP A 210 28.19 -4.43 20.08
CA ASP A 210 28.92 -3.22 20.45
C ASP A 210 29.68 -2.65 19.24
N VAL A 211 29.15 -1.57 18.67
CA VAL A 211 29.77 -0.88 17.52
C VAL A 211 31.22 -0.45 17.78
N SER A 212 31.59 -0.30 19.05
CA SER A 212 32.96 0.05 19.46
C SER A 212 33.98 -1.07 19.19
N VAL A 213 33.54 -2.29 18.90
CA VAL A 213 34.44 -3.39 18.49
C VAL A 213 35.10 -3.07 17.15
N VAL A 214 34.37 -2.51 16.22
CA VAL A 214 34.80 -2.24 14.83
C VAL A 214 35.14 -0.79 14.58
N PHE A 215 34.43 0.12 15.26
CA PHE A 215 34.57 1.57 15.03
C PHE A 215 35.22 2.31 16.18
N GLU A 216 35.85 3.44 15.86
CA GLU A 216 36.31 4.43 16.83
C GLU A 216 35.76 5.81 16.46
N GLY A 217 35.61 6.70 17.44
CA GLY A 217 35.14 8.06 17.22
C GLY A 217 36.06 8.85 16.30
N ASN A 218 35.49 9.53 15.33
CA ASN A 218 36.21 10.41 14.39
C ASN A 218 35.92 11.90 14.63
N GLY A 219 35.52 12.27 15.85
CA GLY A 219 35.05 13.61 16.20
C GLY A 219 33.73 13.99 15.53
N GLU A 220 33.07 15.05 16.06
CA GLU A 220 31.87 15.67 15.43
C GLU A 220 30.72 14.74 15.02
N GLY A 221 30.50 13.62 15.73
CA GLY A 221 29.35 12.74 15.47
C GLY A 221 29.55 11.72 14.36
N TYR A 222 30.79 11.38 14.05
CA TYR A 222 31.17 10.34 13.08
C TYR A 222 31.99 9.24 13.72
N TYR A 223 31.88 8.05 13.15
CA TYR A 223 32.79 6.94 13.38
C TYR A 223 33.73 6.75 12.17
N LYS A 224 34.87 6.12 12.43
CA LYS A 224 35.73 5.52 11.42
C LYS A 224 36.09 4.11 11.85
N PHE A 225 36.53 3.28 10.92
CA PHE A 225 37.08 1.98 11.27
C PHE A 225 38.31 2.15 12.13
N LYS A 226 38.52 1.27 13.10
CA LYS A 226 39.76 1.19 13.88
C LYS A 226 40.93 1.01 12.93
N SER A 227 42.09 1.56 13.29
CA SER A 227 43.30 1.48 12.46
C SER A 227 43.80 0.07 12.21
N ALA A 228 43.34 -0.91 13.02
CA ALA A 228 43.64 -2.32 12.85
C ALA A 228 42.77 -3.00 11.78
N ILE A 229 41.77 -2.32 11.24
CA ILE A 229 40.81 -2.83 10.25
C ILE A 229 41.04 -2.11 8.93
N GLY A 230 41.75 -2.75 8.00
CA GLY A 230 42.04 -2.21 6.66
C GLY A 230 41.32 -2.96 5.53
N SER A 231 40.66 -4.08 5.84
CA SER A 231 39.93 -4.91 4.84
C SER A 231 38.68 -5.51 5.38
N LYS A 232 37.81 -5.98 4.46
CA LYS A 232 36.54 -6.68 4.80
C LYS A 232 36.79 -8.02 5.50
N GLU A 233 37.89 -8.67 5.19
CA GLU A 233 38.30 -9.92 5.80
C GLU A 233 38.65 -9.71 7.28
N GLU A 234 39.36 -8.64 7.61
CA GLU A 234 39.75 -8.26 8.97
C GLU A 234 38.50 -7.90 9.84
N ILE A 235 37.46 -7.31 9.24
CA ILE A 235 36.18 -7.11 9.94
C ILE A 235 35.62 -8.45 10.41
N ARG A 236 35.63 -9.47 9.53
CA ARG A 236 35.10 -10.81 9.86
C ARG A 236 35.90 -11.48 10.96
N GLU A 237 37.23 -11.33 10.96
CA GLU A 237 38.08 -11.86 12.01
C GLU A 237 37.79 -11.20 13.36
N HIS A 238 37.57 -9.87 13.39
CA HIS A 238 37.22 -9.14 14.61
C HIS A 238 35.82 -9.52 15.13
N LEU A 239 34.86 -9.76 14.26
CA LEU A 239 33.50 -10.17 14.63
C LEU A 239 33.41 -11.66 15.01
N GLY A 240 34.33 -12.49 14.54
CA GLY A 240 34.37 -13.94 14.83
C GLY A 240 35.18 -14.33 16.08
N THR A 241 35.74 -13.36 16.78
CA THR A 241 36.56 -13.63 17.98
C THR A 241 35.85 -13.35 19.31
N ASP A 242 34.59 -12.86 19.27
CA ASP A 242 33.74 -12.72 20.44
C ASP A 242 32.69 -13.88 20.46
N ASP A 243 33.17 -15.08 20.93
CA ASP A 243 32.33 -16.17 21.45
C ASP A 243 32.18 -16.02 22.97
#